data_ca4b170acea1538d192cb772f0bb854f
#
_entry.id   ca4b170acea1538d192cb772f0bb854f
#
_cell.length_a   1.000
_cell.length_b   1.000
_cell.length_c   1.000
_cell.angle_alpha   90.00
_cell.angle_beta   90.00
_cell.angle_gamma   90.00
#
_symmetry.space_group_name_H-M   'P 1'
#
loop_
_entity.id
_entity.type
_entity.pdbx_description
1 polymer ?
#
loop_
_entity_poly.entity_id
_entity_poly.type
_entity_poly.pdbx_seq_one_letter_code
_entity_poly.pdbx_strand_id
1 'polypeptide(L)'
;MEVILAKSAGFCFGVRRAVNEVYRCLEEEKDTPIYTFGPIIHNDEVVNDLKNKGVQVVDTLESLAALKKGIVIIRSHGVGRDTETKMRELGMRVIDMTCPFVKKIHRLVEEKSKEGYQIVIAGNPVHPEVVGIVGWSTDGASVVKDAEEAQKLVLDPKKPVFVAAQTTFHYIKFQNIVDQLEKKEYNINLSLIHI
;
A
#
# COMPACT_ATOMS: atom_id res chain seq x y z
N MET A 1 -7.80 26.17 30.92
CA MET A 1 -6.92 25.48 29.91
C MET A 1 -7.53 25.79 28.57
N GLU A 2 -6.80 26.43 27.68
CA GLU A 2 -7.24 26.73 26.32
C GLU A 2 -6.80 25.59 25.41
N VAL A 3 -7.72 25.05 24.60
CA VAL A 3 -7.42 23.99 23.63
C VAL A 3 -7.51 24.61 22.23
N ILE A 4 -6.39 24.65 21.52
CA ILE A 4 -6.31 25.15 20.14
C ILE A 4 -6.27 23.97 19.19
N LEU A 5 -7.29 23.83 18.34
CA LEU A 5 -7.33 22.83 17.30
C LEU A 5 -6.61 23.33 16.04
N ALA A 6 -5.60 22.59 15.55
CA ALA A 6 -4.92 22.93 14.32
C ALA A 6 -5.87 22.86 13.10
N LYS A 7 -5.74 23.80 12.16
CA LYS A 7 -6.57 23.83 10.93
C LYS A 7 -6.45 22.55 10.09
N SER A 8 -5.31 21.88 10.16
CA SER A 8 -5.01 20.62 9.46
C SER A 8 -5.23 19.36 10.32
N ALA A 9 -5.85 19.49 11.50
CA ALA A 9 -6.14 18.35 12.36
C ALA A 9 -7.10 17.36 11.67
N GLY A 10 -6.82 16.07 11.81
CA GLY A 10 -7.65 14.99 11.27
C GLY A 10 -6.91 14.07 10.30
N PHE A 11 -7.68 13.25 9.58
CA PHE A 11 -7.13 12.31 8.62
C PHE A 11 -6.60 13.00 7.36
N CYS A 12 -5.51 12.48 6.82
CA CYS A 12 -5.06 12.88 5.50
C CYS A 12 -6.14 12.54 4.43
N PHE A 13 -6.00 13.13 3.25
CA PHE A 13 -6.96 12.95 2.15
C PHE A 13 -7.23 11.46 1.82
N GLY A 14 -6.16 10.65 1.70
CA GLY A 14 -6.29 9.23 1.34
C GLY A 14 -7.08 8.43 2.38
N VAL A 15 -6.78 8.62 3.66
CA VAL A 15 -7.47 7.96 4.77
C VAL A 15 -8.91 8.43 4.88
N ARG A 16 -9.16 9.74 4.81
CA ARG A 16 -10.52 10.30 4.86
C ARG A 16 -11.40 9.72 3.76
N ARG A 17 -10.88 9.61 2.54
CA ARG A 17 -11.60 9.02 1.41
C ARG A 17 -11.98 7.57 1.68
N ALA A 18 -11.05 6.76 2.21
CA ALA A 18 -11.30 5.35 2.48
C ALA A 18 -12.33 5.15 3.60
N VAL A 19 -12.24 5.91 4.68
CA VAL A 19 -13.20 5.86 5.80
C VAL A 19 -14.59 6.30 5.35
N ASN A 20 -14.70 7.43 4.65
CA ASN A 20 -15.98 7.94 4.14
C ASN A 20 -16.66 6.95 3.19
N GLU A 21 -15.88 6.23 2.38
CA GLU A 21 -16.45 5.23 1.47
C GLU A 21 -17.08 4.04 2.21
N VAL A 22 -16.48 3.60 3.33
CA VAL A 22 -17.11 2.56 4.16
C VAL A 22 -18.45 3.03 4.73
N TYR A 23 -18.51 4.27 5.26
CA TYR A 23 -19.77 4.83 5.77
C TYR A 23 -20.80 5.00 4.66
N ARG A 24 -20.39 5.45 3.47
CA ARG A 24 -21.29 5.54 2.30
C ARG A 24 -21.88 4.19 1.94
N CYS A 25 -21.04 3.14 1.89
CA CYS A 25 -21.53 1.79 1.63
C CYS A 25 -22.54 1.31 2.70
N LEU A 26 -22.31 1.61 3.99
CA LEU A 26 -23.24 1.28 5.06
C LEU A 26 -24.61 1.97 4.92
N GLU A 27 -24.63 3.17 4.36
CA GLU A 27 -25.87 3.93 4.14
C GLU A 27 -26.64 3.44 2.91
N GLU A 28 -25.93 3.15 1.81
CA GLU A 28 -26.53 2.84 0.52
C GLU A 28 -26.81 1.33 0.30
N GLU A 29 -26.02 0.43 0.91
CA GLU A 29 -26.00 -1.01 0.61
C GLU A 29 -26.50 -1.85 1.82
N LYS A 30 -27.72 -1.57 2.30
CA LYS A 30 -28.26 -2.12 3.57
C LYS A 30 -28.33 -3.64 3.64
N ASP A 31 -28.51 -4.31 2.51
CA ASP A 31 -28.68 -5.77 2.41
C ASP A 31 -27.40 -6.50 1.94
N THR A 32 -26.33 -5.76 1.67
CA THR A 32 -25.08 -6.32 1.15
C THR A 32 -24.02 -6.36 2.23
N PRO A 33 -23.39 -7.51 2.53
CA PRO A 33 -22.30 -7.58 3.48
C PRO A 33 -21.12 -6.70 3.06
N ILE A 34 -20.55 -5.96 4.00
CA ILE A 34 -19.42 -5.06 3.77
C ILE A 34 -18.21 -5.58 4.53
N TYR A 35 -17.11 -5.71 3.80
CA TYR A 35 -15.81 -6.17 4.29
C TYR A 35 -14.76 -5.11 4.06
N THR A 36 -13.78 -5.00 4.95
CA THR A 36 -12.53 -4.28 4.68
C THR A 36 -11.39 -5.28 4.62
N PHE A 37 -10.52 -5.16 3.65
CA PHE A 37 -9.32 -6.01 3.58
C PHE A 37 -8.20 -5.41 4.42
N GLY A 38 -8.05 -5.97 5.62
CA GLY A 38 -7.35 -5.38 6.75
C GLY A 38 -8.11 -4.21 7.39
N PRO A 39 -7.67 -3.71 8.55
CA PRO A 39 -8.25 -2.52 9.17
C PRO A 39 -8.20 -1.34 8.22
N ILE A 40 -9.31 -0.64 8.03
CA ILE A 40 -9.38 0.49 7.07
C ILE A 40 -8.37 1.59 7.39
N ILE A 41 -8.06 1.75 8.66
CA ILE A 41 -7.09 2.70 9.22
C ILE A 41 -6.52 2.14 10.54
N HIS A 42 -5.37 2.64 10.97
CA HIS A 42 -4.78 2.35 12.28
C HIS A 42 -5.39 3.24 13.37
N ASN A 43 -6.68 3.07 13.62
CA ASN A 43 -7.41 3.74 14.68
C ASN A 43 -8.52 2.81 15.19
N ASP A 44 -8.33 2.29 16.39
CA ASP A 44 -9.20 1.27 16.96
C ASP A 44 -10.64 1.79 17.19
N GLU A 45 -10.82 3.06 17.53
CA GLU A 45 -12.15 3.65 17.73
C GLU A 45 -12.97 3.61 16.42
N VAL A 46 -12.38 4.03 15.30
CA VAL A 46 -13.04 3.98 14.00
C VAL A 46 -13.30 2.54 13.57
N VAL A 47 -12.32 1.65 13.73
CA VAL A 47 -12.46 0.23 13.37
C VAL A 47 -13.56 -0.42 14.19
N ASN A 48 -13.66 -0.14 15.49
CA ASN A 48 -14.69 -0.68 16.37
C ASN A 48 -16.07 -0.09 16.05
N ASP A 49 -16.17 1.20 15.74
CA ASP A 49 -17.44 1.79 15.30
C ASP A 49 -17.97 1.12 14.02
N LEU A 50 -17.09 0.91 13.04
CA LEU A 50 -17.45 0.21 11.80
C LEU A 50 -17.87 -1.25 12.05
N LYS A 51 -17.17 -1.97 12.95
CA LYS A 51 -17.55 -3.33 13.36
C LYS A 51 -18.93 -3.36 14.02
N ASN A 52 -19.22 -2.41 14.91
CA ASN A 52 -20.53 -2.29 15.57
C ASN A 52 -21.66 -1.99 14.56
N LYS A 53 -21.33 -1.40 13.41
CA LYS A 53 -22.25 -1.14 12.30
C LYS A 53 -22.34 -2.31 11.30
N GLY A 54 -21.67 -3.44 11.58
CA GLY A 54 -21.75 -4.66 10.78
C GLY A 54 -20.65 -4.84 9.71
N VAL A 55 -19.64 -3.94 9.66
CA VAL A 55 -18.48 -4.14 8.79
C VAL A 55 -17.56 -5.20 9.38
N GLN A 56 -17.12 -6.16 8.56
CA GLN A 56 -16.19 -7.19 8.98
C GLN A 56 -14.79 -6.91 8.42
N VAL A 57 -13.78 -7.01 9.28
CA VAL A 57 -12.38 -6.93 8.87
C VAL A 57 -11.90 -8.33 8.49
N VAL A 58 -11.29 -8.45 7.32
CA VAL A 58 -10.77 -9.70 6.76
C VAL A 58 -9.31 -9.48 6.36
N ASP A 59 -8.42 -10.34 6.83
CA ASP A 59 -6.99 -10.15 6.64
C ASP A 59 -6.38 -11.04 5.56
N THR A 60 -7.10 -12.11 5.14
CA THR A 60 -6.60 -13.07 4.16
C THR A 60 -7.64 -13.40 3.08
N LEU A 61 -7.18 -13.85 1.93
CA LEU A 61 -8.05 -14.31 0.83
C LEU A 61 -8.83 -15.56 1.21
N GLU A 62 -8.25 -16.45 2.00
CA GLU A 62 -8.90 -17.67 2.49
C GLU A 62 -10.09 -17.31 3.38
N SER A 63 -9.89 -16.37 4.31
CA SER A 63 -10.97 -15.88 5.16
C SER A 63 -12.06 -15.20 4.33
N LEU A 64 -11.68 -14.42 3.30
CA LEU A 64 -12.63 -13.78 2.39
C LEU A 64 -13.43 -14.80 1.57
N ALA A 65 -12.79 -15.87 1.09
CA ALA A 65 -13.42 -16.94 0.31
C ALA A 65 -14.48 -17.72 1.10
N ALA A 66 -14.34 -17.78 2.43
CA ALA A 66 -15.31 -18.45 3.31
C ALA A 66 -16.58 -17.62 3.58
N LEU A 67 -16.59 -16.35 3.15
CA LEU A 67 -17.69 -15.42 3.42
C LEU A 67 -18.70 -15.37 2.27
N LYS A 68 -19.87 -14.79 2.56
CA LYS A 68 -20.88 -14.52 1.52
C LYS A 68 -20.35 -13.47 0.56
N LYS A 69 -20.80 -13.52 -0.70
CA LYS A 69 -20.53 -12.46 -1.68
C LYS A 69 -21.01 -11.12 -1.14
N GLY A 70 -20.22 -10.09 -1.33
CA GLY A 70 -20.50 -8.76 -0.82
C GLY A 70 -19.53 -7.71 -1.38
N ILE A 71 -19.43 -6.61 -0.70
CA ILE A 71 -18.50 -5.52 -1.02
C ILE A 71 -17.24 -5.71 -0.20
N VAL A 72 -16.08 -5.73 -0.86
CA VAL A 72 -14.77 -5.67 -0.18
C VAL A 72 -14.07 -4.34 -0.51
N ILE A 73 -13.73 -3.59 0.52
CA ILE A 73 -13.08 -2.30 0.41
C ILE A 73 -11.60 -2.46 0.70
N ILE A 74 -10.76 -2.15 -0.30
CA ILE A 74 -9.30 -2.12 -0.16
C ILE A 74 -8.93 -0.80 0.52
N ARG A 75 -8.20 -0.89 1.62
CA ARG A 75 -7.74 0.26 2.41
C ARG A 75 -6.73 1.14 1.65
N SER A 76 -6.40 2.32 2.21
CA SER A 76 -5.50 3.31 1.58
C SER A 76 -4.07 2.80 1.27
N HIS A 77 -3.60 1.76 1.95
CA HIS A 77 -2.30 1.13 1.70
C HIS A 77 -2.24 0.33 0.40
N GLY A 78 -3.40 -0.03 -0.15
CA GLY A 78 -3.48 -0.91 -1.32
C GLY A 78 -3.17 -2.36 -1.02
N VAL A 79 -3.22 -3.17 -2.06
CA VAL A 79 -2.85 -4.60 -2.07
C VAL A 79 -2.08 -4.91 -3.35
N GLY A 80 -1.42 -6.06 -3.39
CA GLY A 80 -0.79 -6.55 -4.63
C GLY A 80 -1.83 -6.89 -5.71
N ARG A 81 -1.42 -6.87 -6.97
CA ARG A 81 -2.29 -7.12 -8.13
C ARG A 81 -3.02 -8.45 -8.04
N ASP A 82 -2.30 -9.52 -7.72
CA ASP A 82 -2.89 -10.86 -7.64
C ASP A 82 -3.94 -10.96 -6.54
N THR A 83 -3.72 -10.24 -5.42
CA THR A 83 -4.70 -10.17 -4.33
C THR A 83 -6.00 -9.51 -4.79
N GLU A 84 -5.91 -8.37 -5.50
CA GLU A 84 -7.08 -7.69 -6.05
C GLU A 84 -7.80 -8.57 -7.08
N THR A 85 -7.05 -9.22 -7.98
CA THR A 85 -7.60 -10.13 -8.99
C THR A 85 -8.37 -11.27 -8.34
N LYS A 86 -7.79 -11.94 -7.36
CA LYS A 86 -8.43 -13.04 -6.62
C LYS A 86 -9.69 -12.61 -5.87
N MET A 87 -9.73 -11.40 -5.30
CA MET A 87 -10.96 -10.87 -4.70
C MET A 87 -12.10 -10.79 -5.72
N ARG A 88 -11.82 -10.34 -6.94
CA ARG A 88 -12.80 -10.27 -8.03
C ARG A 88 -13.23 -11.66 -8.51
N GLU A 89 -12.29 -12.60 -8.63
CA GLU A 89 -12.56 -14.00 -9.00
C GLU A 89 -13.44 -14.71 -7.96
N LEU A 90 -13.33 -14.35 -6.68
CA LEU A 90 -14.23 -14.80 -5.61
C LEU A 90 -15.65 -14.23 -5.74
N GLY A 91 -15.89 -13.35 -6.71
CA GLY A 91 -17.19 -12.72 -6.97
C GLY A 91 -17.52 -11.59 -6.01
N MET A 92 -16.51 -10.99 -5.36
CA MET A 92 -16.67 -9.80 -4.53
C MET A 92 -16.78 -8.54 -5.40
N ARG A 93 -17.62 -7.59 -5.00
CA ARG A 93 -17.59 -6.23 -5.54
C ARG A 93 -16.45 -5.47 -4.88
N VAL A 94 -15.34 -5.31 -5.58
CA VAL A 94 -14.13 -4.65 -5.06
C VAL A 94 -14.24 -3.14 -5.22
N ILE A 95 -14.13 -2.41 -4.11
CA ILE A 95 -13.99 -0.95 -4.07
C ILE A 95 -12.57 -0.63 -3.63
N ASP A 96 -11.77 -0.11 -4.56
CA ASP A 96 -10.37 0.19 -4.31
C ASP A 96 -10.19 1.63 -3.80
N MET A 97 -9.91 1.74 -2.49
CA MET A 97 -9.63 2.99 -1.80
C MET A 97 -8.13 3.25 -1.63
N THR A 98 -7.27 2.53 -2.34
CA THR A 98 -5.82 2.79 -2.36
C THR A 98 -5.55 4.29 -2.57
N CYS A 99 -4.69 4.85 -1.75
CA CYS A 99 -4.28 6.25 -1.85
C CYS A 99 -3.71 6.53 -3.26
N PRO A 100 -4.09 7.64 -3.92
CA PRO A 100 -3.59 7.95 -5.27
C PRO A 100 -2.06 8.00 -5.37
N PHE A 101 -1.36 8.41 -4.32
CA PHE A 101 0.11 8.38 -4.28
C PHE A 101 0.64 6.95 -4.27
N VAL A 102 0.05 6.04 -3.49
CA VAL A 102 0.39 4.61 -3.49
C VAL A 102 0.07 3.98 -4.85
N LYS A 103 -1.10 4.30 -5.44
CA LYS A 103 -1.45 3.83 -6.79
C LYS A 103 -0.44 4.26 -7.86
N LYS A 104 0.12 5.46 -7.73
CA LYS A 104 1.14 5.93 -8.65
C LYS A 104 2.41 5.08 -8.52
N ILE A 105 2.80 4.71 -7.29
CA ILE A 105 3.95 3.80 -7.07
C ILE A 105 3.65 2.42 -7.67
N HIS A 106 2.46 1.85 -7.42
CA HIS A 106 2.05 0.58 -8.00
C HIS A 106 2.24 0.54 -9.53
N ARG A 107 1.73 1.59 -10.21
CA ARG A 107 1.86 1.70 -11.69
C ARG A 107 3.30 1.79 -12.14
N LEU A 108 4.12 2.61 -11.48
CA LEU A 108 5.53 2.76 -11.82
C LEU A 108 6.32 1.47 -11.60
N VAL A 109 6.07 0.78 -10.49
CA VAL A 109 6.70 -0.51 -10.19
C VAL A 109 6.31 -1.55 -11.25
N GLU A 110 5.04 -1.63 -11.62
CA GLU A 110 4.55 -2.53 -12.67
C GLU A 110 5.17 -2.21 -14.03
N GLU A 111 5.18 -0.93 -14.41
CA GLU A 111 5.75 -0.46 -15.66
C GLU A 111 7.25 -0.77 -15.74
N LYS A 112 8.01 -0.35 -14.73
CA LYS A 112 9.45 -0.55 -14.68
C LYS A 112 9.86 -2.01 -14.59
N SER A 113 9.13 -2.85 -13.85
CA SER A 113 9.41 -4.28 -13.84
C SER A 113 9.16 -4.93 -15.22
N LYS A 114 8.12 -4.53 -15.95
CA LYS A 114 7.88 -4.98 -17.34
C LYS A 114 8.94 -4.50 -18.33
N GLU A 115 9.56 -3.36 -18.07
CA GLU A 115 10.71 -2.84 -18.84
C GLU A 115 12.04 -3.56 -18.49
N GLY A 116 12.03 -4.53 -17.57
CA GLY A 116 13.20 -5.30 -17.16
C GLY A 116 14.07 -4.66 -16.09
N TYR A 117 13.58 -3.62 -15.40
CA TYR A 117 14.25 -3.05 -14.23
C TYR A 117 14.20 -4.00 -13.05
N GLN A 118 15.28 -4.07 -12.29
CA GLN A 118 15.27 -4.63 -10.95
C GLN A 118 14.64 -3.63 -9.99
N ILE A 119 13.64 -4.05 -9.24
CA ILE A 119 12.88 -3.17 -8.36
C ILE A 119 13.46 -3.21 -6.94
N VAL A 120 13.75 -2.03 -6.39
CA VAL A 120 14.17 -1.85 -5.00
C VAL A 120 13.17 -0.94 -4.29
N ILE A 121 12.64 -1.39 -3.17
CA ILE A 121 11.68 -0.63 -2.36
C ILE A 121 12.33 -0.27 -1.03
N ALA A 122 12.49 1.03 -0.78
CA ALA A 122 12.89 1.53 0.53
C ALA A 122 11.68 1.56 1.47
N GLY A 123 11.66 0.69 2.49
CA GLY A 123 10.52 0.56 3.38
C GLY A 123 10.63 -0.58 4.39
N ASN A 124 9.60 -0.73 5.21
CA ASN A 124 9.49 -1.86 6.12
C ASN A 124 8.84 -3.05 5.39
N PRO A 125 9.53 -4.20 5.24
CA PRO A 125 9.03 -5.34 4.44
C PRO A 125 7.71 -5.94 4.94
N VAL A 126 7.37 -5.78 6.22
CA VAL A 126 6.12 -6.30 6.79
C VAL A 126 4.99 -5.26 6.76
N HIS A 127 5.27 -4.02 6.34
CA HIS A 127 4.24 -2.98 6.26
C HIS A 127 3.28 -3.25 5.09
N PRO A 128 1.96 -3.15 5.28
CA PRO A 128 0.97 -3.47 4.25
C PRO A 128 1.15 -2.73 2.93
N GLU A 129 1.56 -1.46 2.97
CA GLU A 129 1.84 -0.66 1.78
C GLU A 129 3.00 -1.26 0.98
N VAL A 130 4.09 -1.65 1.66
CA VAL A 130 5.27 -2.24 1.01
C VAL A 130 4.93 -3.60 0.41
N VAL A 131 4.21 -4.45 1.15
CA VAL A 131 3.70 -5.74 0.65
C VAL A 131 2.84 -5.53 -0.60
N GLY A 132 1.95 -4.52 -0.56
CA GLY A 132 1.15 -4.13 -1.72
C GLY A 132 2.00 -3.72 -2.91
N ILE A 133 2.98 -2.82 -2.72
CA ILE A 133 3.88 -2.34 -3.77
C ILE A 133 4.66 -3.49 -4.41
N VAL A 134 5.27 -4.38 -3.60
CA VAL A 134 6.01 -5.56 -4.08
C VAL A 134 5.13 -6.45 -4.96
N GLY A 135 3.86 -6.61 -4.61
CA GLY A 135 2.89 -7.40 -5.38
C GLY A 135 2.51 -6.83 -6.76
N TRP A 136 3.03 -5.66 -7.14
CA TRP A 136 2.89 -5.08 -8.48
C TRP A 136 4.13 -5.28 -9.35
N SER A 137 5.24 -5.78 -8.80
CA SER A 137 6.39 -6.18 -9.59
C SER A 137 6.15 -7.54 -10.24
N THR A 138 6.52 -7.71 -11.52
CA THR A 138 6.38 -8.98 -12.26
C THR A 138 7.39 -10.04 -11.82
N ASP A 139 8.61 -9.59 -11.48
CA ASP A 139 9.73 -10.48 -11.13
C ASP A 139 10.10 -10.40 -9.63
N GLY A 140 9.23 -9.81 -8.82
CA GLY A 140 9.50 -9.53 -7.42
C GLY A 140 10.28 -8.23 -7.22
N ALA A 141 10.51 -7.87 -5.96
CA ALA A 141 11.26 -6.67 -5.60
C ALA A 141 12.13 -6.93 -4.37
N SER A 142 13.29 -6.29 -4.31
CA SER A 142 14.11 -6.24 -3.10
C SER A 142 13.60 -5.13 -2.19
N VAL A 143 13.42 -5.43 -0.90
CA VAL A 143 13.02 -4.42 0.08
C VAL A 143 14.21 -4.15 1.00
N VAL A 144 14.51 -2.88 1.22
CA VAL A 144 15.59 -2.43 2.12
C VAL A 144 15.06 -1.37 3.09
N LYS A 145 15.38 -1.52 4.37
CA LYS A 145 14.89 -0.61 5.42
C LYS A 145 15.89 0.50 5.77
N ASP A 146 17.18 0.31 5.41
CA ASP A 146 18.26 1.23 5.74
C ASP A 146 19.46 1.08 4.78
N ALA A 147 20.46 1.95 4.99
CA ALA A 147 21.68 1.99 4.20
C ALA A 147 22.56 0.72 4.37
N GLU A 148 22.49 0.05 5.53
CA GLU A 148 23.25 -1.18 5.76
C GLU A 148 22.71 -2.34 4.92
N GLU A 149 21.38 -2.48 4.84
CA GLU A 149 20.76 -3.47 3.96
C GLU A 149 21.00 -3.14 2.48
N ALA A 150 20.96 -1.86 2.09
CA ALA A 150 21.30 -1.43 0.73
C ALA A 150 22.76 -1.73 0.37
N GLN A 151 23.69 -1.57 1.32
CA GLN A 151 25.09 -1.93 1.14
C GLN A 151 25.29 -3.43 0.90
N LYS A 152 24.49 -4.27 1.56
CA LYS A 152 24.57 -5.74 1.41
C LYS A 152 23.82 -6.26 0.18
N LEU A 153 22.91 -5.46 -0.39
CA LEU A 153 22.10 -5.87 -1.51
C LEU A 153 22.97 -6.13 -2.75
N VAL A 154 22.78 -7.28 -3.39
CA VAL A 154 23.46 -7.67 -4.63
C VAL A 154 22.42 -7.71 -5.75
N LEU A 155 22.64 -6.92 -6.78
CA LEU A 155 21.81 -6.83 -7.97
C LEU A 155 22.64 -7.19 -9.21
N ASP A 156 21.99 -7.53 -10.32
CA ASP A 156 22.67 -7.74 -11.61
C ASP A 156 23.14 -6.38 -12.16
N PRO A 157 24.46 -6.15 -12.30
CA PRO A 157 24.97 -4.86 -12.78
C PRO A 157 24.63 -4.56 -14.25
N LYS A 158 24.15 -5.56 -15.01
CA LYS A 158 23.74 -5.41 -16.40
C LYS A 158 22.31 -4.91 -16.57
N LYS A 159 21.50 -4.96 -15.49
CA LYS A 159 20.11 -4.53 -15.51
C LYS A 159 19.97 -3.17 -14.84
N PRO A 160 19.14 -2.26 -15.36
CA PRO A 160 18.84 -1.01 -14.67
C PRO A 160 18.05 -1.28 -13.40
N VAL A 161 18.16 -0.37 -12.43
CA VAL A 161 17.51 -0.46 -11.12
C VAL A 161 16.50 0.66 -10.98
N PHE A 162 15.28 0.35 -10.58
CA PHE A 162 14.27 1.32 -10.22
C PHE A 162 14.09 1.32 -8.71
N VAL A 163 14.28 2.48 -8.08
CA VAL A 163 14.15 2.64 -6.63
C VAL A 163 12.91 3.46 -6.32
N ALA A 164 12.02 2.90 -5.51
CA ALA A 164 10.86 3.60 -4.94
C ALA A 164 10.87 3.48 -3.41
N ALA A 165 10.06 4.29 -2.73
CA ALA A 165 9.95 4.24 -1.28
C ALA A 165 8.49 4.12 -0.83
N GLN A 166 8.30 3.57 0.37
CA GLN A 166 7.06 3.67 1.12
C GLN A 166 6.69 5.14 1.32
N THR A 167 5.41 5.51 1.17
CA THR A 167 4.96 6.92 1.18
C THR A 167 5.30 7.68 2.46
N THR A 168 5.48 6.98 3.56
CA THR A 168 5.86 7.56 4.86
C THR A 168 7.34 7.35 5.22
N PHE A 169 8.16 6.92 4.24
CA PHE A 169 9.56 6.66 4.51
C PHE A 169 10.34 7.96 4.73
N HIS A 170 11.27 7.94 5.66
CA HIS A 170 12.03 9.14 6.01
C HIS A 170 13.01 9.54 4.91
N TYR A 171 12.93 10.79 4.43
CA TYR A 171 13.72 11.29 3.29
C TYR A 171 15.24 11.05 3.43
N ILE A 172 15.84 11.40 4.60
CA ILE A 172 17.27 11.22 4.81
C ILE A 172 17.68 9.73 4.76
N LYS A 173 16.84 8.84 5.29
CA LYS A 173 17.10 7.38 5.18
C LYS A 173 17.02 6.91 3.73
N PHE A 174 16.07 7.44 2.97
CA PHE A 174 15.96 7.15 1.55
C PHE A 174 17.20 7.60 0.78
N GLN A 175 17.65 8.84 1.01
CA GLN A 175 18.87 9.35 0.39
C GLN A 175 20.08 8.48 0.72
N ASN A 176 20.26 8.09 1.99
CA ASN A 176 21.36 7.21 2.40
C ASN A 176 21.31 5.84 1.70
N ILE A 177 20.11 5.29 1.44
CA ILE A 177 19.94 4.05 0.67
C ILE A 177 20.41 4.27 -0.78
N VAL A 178 19.95 5.36 -1.42
CA VAL A 178 20.32 5.71 -2.79
C VAL A 178 21.85 5.86 -2.89
N ASP A 179 22.47 6.61 -1.98
CA ASP A 179 23.92 6.83 -1.96
C ASP A 179 24.72 5.50 -1.88
N GLN A 180 24.20 4.48 -1.15
CA GLN A 180 24.85 3.17 -1.09
C GLN A 180 24.70 2.40 -2.41
N LEU A 181 23.55 2.51 -3.08
CA LEU A 181 23.33 1.87 -4.38
C LEU A 181 24.17 2.54 -5.48
N GLU A 182 24.30 3.88 -5.46
CA GLU A 182 25.13 4.64 -6.40
C GLU A 182 26.62 4.27 -6.28
N LYS A 183 27.13 4.09 -5.06
CA LYS A 183 28.52 3.63 -4.84
C LYS A 183 28.83 2.27 -5.47
N LYS A 184 27.81 1.49 -5.78
CA LYS A 184 27.93 0.19 -6.46
C LYS A 184 27.84 0.29 -7.98
N GLU A 185 27.78 1.52 -8.53
CA GLU A 185 27.75 1.81 -9.97
C GLU A 185 26.52 1.20 -10.70
N TYR A 186 25.41 0.95 -9.97
CA TYR A 186 24.15 0.54 -10.61
C TYR A 186 23.56 1.71 -11.42
N ASN A 187 22.98 1.39 -12.57
CA ASN A 187 22.19 2.36 -13.35
C ASN A 187 20.84 2.58 -12.69
N ILE A 188 20.72 3.64 -11.88
CA ILE A 188 19.57 3.88 -11.00
C ILE A 188 18.60 4.88 -11.62
N ASN A 189 17.33 4.53 -11.61
CA ASN A 189 16.19 5.41 -11.87
C ASN A 189 15.36 5.56 -10.58
N LEU A 190 15.11 6.79 -10.16
CA LEU A 190 14.42 7.10 -8.91
C LEU A 190 12.96 7.47 -9.14
N SER A 191 12.09 7.00 -8.26
CA SER A 191 10.73 7.52 -8.15
C SER A 191 10.72 8.79 -7.29
N LEU A 192 10.48 9.94 -7.91
CA LEU A 192 10.40 11.25 -7.23
C LEU A 192 9.01 11.56 -6.63
N ILE A 193 8.24 10.54 -6.22
CA ILE A 193 6.87 10.75 -5.71
C ILE A 193 6.85 11.40 -4.31
N HIS A 194 8.01 11.48 -3.65
CA HIS A 194 8.13 11.89 -2.25
C HIS A 194 8.92 13.20 -2.03
N ILE A 195 9.03 14.04 -3.05
CA ILE A 195 9.64 15.35 -2.91
C ILE A 195 8.56 16.42 -2.88
#